data_9eb2159c528bf07db02425d27f3e5cf3
#
_entry.id   9eb2159c528bf07db02425d27f3e5cf3
#
_cell.length_a   1.000
_cell.length_b   1.000
_cell.length_c   1.000
_cell.angle_alpha   90.00
_cell.angle_beta   90.00
_cell.angle_gamma   90.00
#
_symmetry.space_group_name_H-M   'P 1'
#
loop_
_entity.id
_entity.type
_entity.pdbx_description
1 polymer ?
#
loop_
_entity_poly.entity_id
_entity_poly.type
_entity_poly.pdbx_seq_one_letter_code
_entity_poly.pdbx_strand_id
1 'polypeptide(L)'
;MDILIAPPDEDKDGAGRVILSTVHSAKGLQWPVVHIAGMSDGLMPHYREGDAPDEEALAEERCLAYVAITRGEREVILHHPRHLSSPGMNRNNLPPSRFIKEAGIAPVQSAGDPDHPRREALFRPPQWR
;
A
#
# COMPACT_ATOMS: atom_id res chain seq x y z
N MET A 1 17.95 -2.65 -3.33
CA MET A 1 17.66 -3.70 -2.32
C MET A 1 16.79 -4.74 -2.99
N ASP A 2 17.42 -5.80 -3.46
CA ASP A 2 16.73 -6.88 -4.16
C ASP A 2 16.03 -7.76 -3.12
N ILE A 3 14.71 -7.65 -3.06
CA ILE A 3 13.90 -8.60 -2.30
C ILE A 3 13.81 -9.84 -3.18
N LEU A 4 14.51 -10.89 -2.79
CA LEU A 4 14.42 -12.19 -3.43
C LEU A 4 13.01 -12.74 -3.19
N ILE A 5 12.15 -12.59 -4.20
CA ILE A 5 10.85 -13.26 -4.22
C ILE A 5 11.12 -14.67 -4.71
N ALA A 6 11.12 -15.62 -3.79
CA ALA A 6 11.10 -17.02 -4.18
C ALA A 6 9.81 -17.28 -5.01
N PRO A 7 9.92 -17.96 -6.15
CA PRO A 7 8.71 -18.37 -6.88
C PRO A 7 7.85 -19.22 -5.94
N PRO A 8 6.51 -19.15 -6.07
CA PRO A 8 5.65 -19.98 -5.24
C PRO A 8 5.96 -21.44 -5.53
N ASP A 9 6.55 -22.13 -4.56
CA ASP A 9 6.58 -23.59 -4.59
C ASP A 9 5.15 -24.07 -4.59
N GLU A 10 4.82 -24.99 -5.46
CA GLU A 10 3.52 -25.67 -5.49
C GLU A 10 3.38 -26.46 -4.18
N ASP A 11 2.85 -25.82 -3.15
CA ASP A 11 2.56 -26.49 -1.89
C ASP A 11 1.31 -27.33 -2.00
N LYS A 12 1.52 -28.60 -1.82
CA LYS A 12 0.45 -29.62 -1.76
C LYS A 12 -0.37 -29.59 -0.46
N ASP A 13 -0.05 -28.71 0.48
CA ASP A 13 -0.62 -28.74 1.85
C ASP A 13 -1.62 -27.62 2.16
N GLY A 14 -2.01 -26.77 1.24
CA GLY A 14 -3.10 -25.80 1.44
C GLY A 14 -2.95 -24.81 2.60
N ALA A 15 -1.80 -24.73 3.22
CA ALA A 15 -1.50 -23.72 4.25
C ALA A 15 -1.38 -22.34 3.59
N GLY A 16 -2.25 -21.42 3.99
CA GLY A 16 -2.26 -20.05 3.47
C GLY A 16 -0.91 -19.38 3.66
N ARG A 17 -0.27 -18.95 2.58
CA ARG A 17 0.99 -18.21 2.60
C ARG A 17 0.72 -16.72 2.46
N VAL A 18 1.50 -15.92 3.15
CA VAL A 18 1.57 -14.48 2.93
C VAL A 18 2.68 -14.21 1.91
N ILE A 19 2.32 -13.57 0.80
CA ILE A 19 3.26 -13.18 -0.24
C ILE A 19 3.66 -11.75 0.00
N LEU A 20 4.96 -11.48 0.09
CA LEU A 20 5.52 -10.14 0.16
C LEU A 20 6.06 -9.76 -1.21
N SER A 21 5.61 -8.63 -1.75
CA SER A 21 5.97 -8.17 -3.08
C SER A 21 6.11 -6.65 -3.14
N THR A 22 6.91 -6.15 -4.07
CA THR A 22 6.85 -4.73 -4.45
C THR A 22 5.69 -4.50 -5.41
N VAL A 23 5.24 -3.25 -5.56
CA VAL A 23 4.18 -2.91 -6.52
C VAL A 23 4.59 -3.28 -7.95
N HIS A 24 5.84 -3.02 -8.32
CA HIS A 24 6.37 -3.36 -9.65
C HIS A 24 6.36 -4.86 -9.93
N SER A 25 6.79 -5.66 -8.96
CA SER A 25 6.82 -7.12 -9.08
C SER A 25 5.42 -7.75 -9.05
N ALA A 26 4.44 -7.06 -8.48
CA ALA A 26 3.06 -7.50 -8.43
C ALA A 26 2.28 -7.28 -9.74
N LYS A 27 2.89 -6.61 -10.73
CA LYS A 27 2.25 -6.36 -12.02
C LYS A 27 1.85 -7.69 -12.71
N GLY A 28 0.58 -7.80 -13.07
CA GLY A 28 0.03 -9.01 -13.72
C GLY A 28 -0.40 -10.12 -12.74
N LEU A 29 -0.14 -9.96 -11.44
CA LEU A 29 -0.56 -10.89 -10.40
C LEU A 29 -1.80 -10.34 -9.67
N GLN A 30 -2.59 -11.22 -9.07
CA GLN A 30 -3.76 -10.86 -8.27
C GLN A 30 -3.91 -11.82 -7.09
N TRP A 31 -4.49 -11.31 -6.01
CA TRP A 31 -4.73 -12.08 -4.79
C TRP A 31 -6.09 -11.72 -4.20
N PRO A 32 -6.74 -12.67 -3.50
CA PRO A 32 -8.04 -12.42 -2.87
C PRO A 32 -8.03 -11.23 -1.90
N VAL A 33 -6.97 -11.07 -1.14
CA VAL A 33 -6.79 -9.98 -0.17
C VAL A 33 -5.39 -9.39 -0.35
N VAL A 34 -5.31 -8.07 -0.44
CA VAL A 34 -4.05 -7.35 -0.60
C VAL A 34 -3.93 -6.29 0.48
N HIS A 35 -2.82 -6.30 1.19
CA HIS A 35 -2.41 -5.26 2.12
C HIS A 35 -1.36 -4.37 1.45
N ILE A 36 -1.65 -3.08 1.32
CA ILE A 36 -0.72 -2.09 0.76
C ILE A 36 -0.16 -1.25 1.90
N ALA A 37 1.13 -1.44 2.18
CA ALA A 37 1.83 -0.67 3.20
C ALA A 37 2.38 0.64 2.62
N GLY A 38 2.56 1.65 3.50
CA GLY A 38 3.22 2.90 3.12
C GLY A 38 2.34 3.91 2.38
N MET A 39 1.02 3.84 2.57
CA MET A 39 0.07 4.79 1.96
C MET A 39 0.08 6.15 2.65
N SER A 40 1.23 6.80 2.64
CA SER A 40 1.47 8.14 3.18
C SER A 40 2.12 9.04 2.15
N ASP A 41 1.76 10.32 2.12
CA ASP A 41 2.45 11.30 1.28
C ASP A 41 3.94 11.37 1.66
N GLY A 42 4.81 11.33 0.65
CA GLY A 42 6.25 11.19 0.80
C GLY A 42 6.77 9.75 0.70
N LEU A 43 5.86 8.75 0.78
CA LEU A 43 6.14 7.34 0.52
C LEU A 43 5.40 6.86 -0.73
N MET A 44 4.11 7.17 -0.85
CA MET A 44 3.28 6.96 -2.02
C MET A 44 2.25 8.10 -2.12
N PRO A 45 2.49 9.13 -2.95
CA PRO A 45 3.63 9.30 -3.88
C PRO A 45 4.97 9.44 -3.15
N HIS A 46 6.04 8.90 -3.78
CA HIS A 46 7.39 9.04 -3.26
C HIS A 46 7.99 10.38 -3.67
N TYR A 47 8.43 11.16 -2.68
CA TYR A 47 9.22 12.37 -2.88
C TYR A 47 10.06 12.66 -1.64
N ARG A 48 11.12 13.44 -1.80
CA ARG A 48 11.96 13.86 -0.67
C ARG A 48 11.27 14.93 0.15
N GLU A 49 11.56 14.95 1.43
CA GLU A 49 11.07 16.00 2.32
C GLU A 49 11.59 17.38 1.84
N GLY A 50 10.66 18.32 1.66
CA GLY A 50 10.95 19.65 1.11
C GLY A 50 10.80 19.77 -0.41
N ASP A 51 10.72 18.67 -1.15
CA ASP A 51 10.45 18.68 -2.57
C ASP A 51 8.95 18.51 -2.83
N ALA A 52 8.38 19.31 -3.72
CA ALA A 52 7.07 19.04 -4.26
C ALA A 52 7.26 18.16 -5.51
N PRO A 53 6.54 17.02 -5.62
CA PRO A 53 6.59 16.23 -6.84
C PRO A 53 6.04 17.07 -8.01
N ASP A 54 6.71 17.02 -9.16
CA ASP A 54 6.16 17.59 -10.38
C ASP A 54 4.97 16.75 -10.89
N GLU A 55 4.19 17.31 -11.81
CA GLU A 55 2.97 16.65 -12.30
C GLU A 55 3.25 15.33 -13.02
N GLU A 56 4.39 15.23 -13.71
CA GLU A 56 4.77 14.00 -14.43
C GLU A 56 5.13 12.88 -13.45
N ALA A 57 6.00 13.16 -12.47
CA ALA A 57 6.33 12.23 -11.41
C ALA A 57 5.10 11.82 -10.60
N LEU A 58 4.20 12.76 -10.33
CA LEU A 58 2.94 12.47 -9.62
C LEU A 58 2.01 11.57 -10.42
N ALA A 59 1.97 11.74 -11.74
CA ALA A 59 1.18 10.87 -12.62
C ALA A 59 1.73 9.44 -12.64
N GLU A 60 3.06 9.26 -12.67
CA GLU A 60 3.69 7.95 -12.58
C GLU A 60 3.38 7.26 -11.25
N GLU A 61 3.53 7.96 -10.13
CA GLU A 61 3.21 7.45 -8.80
C GLU A 61 1.72 7.10 -8.65
N ARG A 62 0.83 7.86 -9.29
CA ARG A 62 -0.60 7.56 -9.36
C ARG A 62 -0.88 6.26 -10.12
N CYS A 63 -0.15 6.02 -11.22
CA CYS A 63 -0.23 4.75 -11.93
C CYS A 63 0.22 3.57 -11.08
N LEU A 64 1.28 3.74 -10.30
CA LEU A 64 1.75 2.70 -9.35
C LEU A 64 0.70 2.41 -8.27
N ALA A 65 0.11 3.45 -7.69
CA ALA A 65 -0.97 3.30 -6.70
C ALA A 65 -2.18 2.57 -7.31
N TYR A 66 -2.57 2.90 -8.53
CA TYR A 66 -3.62 2.20 -9.27
C TYR A 66 -3.28 0.72 -9.49
N VAL A 67 -2.06 0.42 -9.94
CA VAL A 67 -1.61 -0.97 -10.10
C VAL A 67 -1.70 -1.71 -8.77
N ALA A 68 -1.22 -1.15 -7.68
CA ALA A 68 -1.27 -1.78 -6.36
C ALA A 68 -2.71 -2.10 -5.92
N ILE A 69 -3.63 -1.13 -6.04
CA ILE A 69 -5.02 -1.29 -5.63
C ILE A 69 -5.73 -2.34 -6.49
N THR A 70 -5.44 -2.40 -7.77
CA THR A 70 -6.06 -3.37 -8.69
C THR A 70 -5.52 -4.80 -8.56
N ARG A 71 -4.57 -5.04 -7.66
CA ARG A 71 -4.10 -6.42 -7.38
C ARG A 71 -5.03 -7.19 -6.47
N GLY A 72 -5.89 -6.52 -5.73
CA GLY A 72 -6.88 -7.19 -4.88
C GLY A 72 -8.14 -7.58 -5.65
N GLU A 73 -8.51 -8.86 -5.55
CA GLU A 73 -9.72 -9.39 -6.18
C GLU A 73 -10.97 -9.13 -5.34
N ARG A 74 -10.88 -9.27 -4.02
CA ARG A 74 -12.01 -9.15 -3.09
C ARG A 74 -11.87 -8.01 -2.11
N GLU A 75 -10.65 -7.81 -1.61
CA GLU A 75 -10.39 -6.83 -0.55
C GLU A 75 -9.00 -6.23 -0.69
N VAL A 76 -8.92 -4.91 -0.50
CA VAL A 76 -7.67 -4.17 -0.44
C VAL A 76 -7.65 -3.35 0.83
N ILE A 77 -6.60 -3.51 1.62
CA ILE A 77 -6.41 -2.80 2.89
C ILE A 77 -5.21 -1.87 2.74
N LEU A 78 -5.46 -0.58 2.89
CA LEU A 78 -4.45 0.45 2.77
C LEU A 78 -3.93 0.84 4.16
N HIS A 79 -2.63 0.67 4.39
CA HIS A 79 -2.00 1.00 5.67
C HIS A 79 -1.27 2.33 5.57
N HIS A 80 -1.68 3.26 6.41
CA HIS A 80 -1.08 4.58 6.53
C HIS A 80 -0.22 4.67 7.80
N PRO A 81 1.11 4.56 7.70
CA PRO A 81 2.00 4.81 8.84
C PRO A 81 2.09 6.31 9.12
N ARG A 82 1.89 6.69 10.37
CA ARG A 82 2.09 8.09 10.81
C ARG A 82 3.55 8.38 11.13
N HIS A 83 4.28 7.35 11.52
CA HIS A 83 5.69 7.43 11.86
C HIS A 83 6.45 6.34 11.11
N LEU A 84 7.56 6.72 10.53
CA LEU A 84 8.49 5.81 9.88
C LEU A 84 9.87 6.04 10.48
N SER A 85 10.41 5.00 11.10
CA SER A 85 11.77 5.00 11.63
C SER A 85 12.55 3.84 11.03
N SER A 86 13.62 4.15 10.34
CA SER A 86 14.59 3.18 9.84
C SER A 86 15.99 3.78 9.91
N PRO A 87 17.07 2.99 9.82
CA PRO A 87 18.42 3.52 9.81
C PRO A 87 18.58 4.59 8.73
N GLY A 88 18.90 5.83 9.13
CA GLY A 88 19.06 6.97 8.25
C GLY A 88 17.76 7.67 7.80
N MET A 89 16.60 7.23 8.28
CA MET A 89 15.32 7.88 7.98
C MET A 89 14.42 7.89 9.21
N ASN A 90 14.08 9.09 9.67
CA ASN A 90 13.08 9.27 10.73
C ASN A 90 12.09 10.33 10.28
N ARG A 91 10.88 9.90 9.94
CA ARG A 91 9.78 10.77 9.51
C ARG A 91 8.62 10.65 10.49
N ASN A 92 8.18 11.78 10.99
CA ASN A 92 7.07 11.88 11.92
C ASN A 92 5.91 12.65 11.29
N ASN A 93 4.69 12.37 11.75
CA ASN A 93 3.47 13.03 11.28
C ASN A 93 3.24 12.96 9.77
N LEU A 94 3.56 11.83 9.18
CA LEU A 94 3.26 11.59 7.77
C LEU A 94 1.74 11.74 7.53
N PRO A 95 1.32 12.59 6.58
CA PRO A 95 -0.09 12.65 6.20
C PRO A 95 -0.49 11.41 5.38
N PRO A 96 -1.78 11.05 5.37
CA PRO A 96 -2.27 10.01 4.49
C PRO A 96 -1.93 10.32 3.03
N SER A 97 -1.67 9.27 2.25
CA SER A 97 -1.47 9.43 0.81
C SER A 97 -2.65 10.17 0.17
N ARG A 98 -2.35 11.16 -0.65
CA ARG A 98 -3.36 11.88 -1.44
C ARG A 98 -4.19 10.96 -2.33
N PHE A 99 -3.63 9.82 -2.74
CA PHE A 99 -4.32 8.83 -3.57
C PHE A 99 -5.47 8.14 -2.83
N ILE A 100 -5.43 8.04 -1.51
CA ILE A 100 -6.56 7.55 -0.71
C ILE A 100 -7.75 8.50 -0.88
N LYS A 101 -7.50 9.80 -0.79
CA LYS A 101 -8.53 10.82 -0.97
C LYS A 101 -9.04 10.88 -2.42
N GLU A 102 -8.12 10.84 -3.39
CA GLU A 102 -8.47 10.85 -4.82
C GLU A 102 -9.33 9.64 -5.20
N ALA A 103 -9.07 8.47 -4.60
CA ALA A 103 -9.87 7.26 -4.78
C ALA A 103 -11.22 7.28 -4.05
N GLY A 104 -11.53 8.32 -3.29
CA GLY A 104 -12.76 8.42 -2.50
C GLY A 104 -12.86 7.41 -1.35
N ILE A 105 -11.74 6.91 -0.88
CA ILE A 105 -11.68 5.90 0.19
C ILE A 105 -11.73 6.61 1.53
N ALA A 106 -12.75 6.29 2.33
CA ALA A 106 -12.86 6.79 3.68
C ALA A 106 -11.95 5.99 4.65
N PRO A 107 -11.19 6.66 5.53
CA PRO A 107 -10.41 5.96 6.53
C PRO A 107 -11.32 5.25 7.52
N VAL A 108 -11.06 3.98 7.77
CA VAL A 108 -11.68 3.22 8.84
C VAL A 108 -10.80 3.35 10.09
N GLN A 109 -11.38 3.78 11.19
CA GLN A 109 -10.69 3.71 12.47
C GLN A 109 -10.78 2.26 12.95
N SER A 110 -9.64 1.60 13.11
CA SER A 110 -9.63 0.29 13.76
C SER A 110 -10.11 0.47 15.20
N ALA A 111 -11.14 -0.27 15.60
CA ALA A 111 -11.74 -0.22 16.93
C ALA A 111 -10.89 -0.97 17.99
N GLY A 112 -9.58 -0.88 17.91
CA GLY A 112 -8.66 -1.54 18.82
C GLY A 112 -7.55 -0.62 19.26
N ASP A 113 -7.41 -0.45 20.55
CA ASP A 113 -6.34 0.22 21.27
C ASP A 113 -6.13 1.72 20.92
N PRO A 114 -6.52 2.64 21.84
CA PRO A 114 -6.29 4.07 21.67
C PRO A 114 -4.80 4.45 21.52
N ASP A 115 -3.88 3.59 21.93
CA ASP A 115 -2.44 3.78 21.80
C ASP A 115 -1.83 3.19 20.51
N HIS A 116 -2.62 2.50 19.67
CA HIS A 116 -2.13 1.94 18.42
C HIS A 116 -2.52 2.85 17.23
N PRO A 117 -1.58 3.60 16.65
CA PRO A 117 -1.86 4.63 15.62
C PRO A 117 -2.14 4.04 14.22
N ARG A 118 -2.75 2.88 14.12
CA ARG A 118 -3.06 2.28 12.82
C ARG A 118 -4.41 2.79 12.33
N ARG A 119 -4.38 3.71 11.39
CA ARG A 119 -5.55 4.04 10.57
C ARG A 119 -5.48 3.17 9.32
N GLU A 120 -6.42 2.28 9.18
CA GLU A 120 -6.60 1.45 8.00
C GLU A 120 -7.72 2.03 7.16
N ALA A 121 -7.50 2.16 5.86
CA ALA A 121 -8.57 2.42 4.90
C ALA A 121 -8.90 1.11 4.20
N LEU A 122 -10.15 0.68 4.32
CA LEU A 122 -10.64 -0.53 3.67
C LEU A 122 -11.29 -0.15 2.34
N PHE A 123 -10.81 -0.72 1.27
CA PHE A 123 -11.41 -0.62 -0.05
C PHE A 123 -11.86 -2.00 -0.53
N ARG A 124 -13.12 -2.11 -0.91
CA ARG A 124 -13.64 -3.29 -1.61
C ARG A 124 -13.88 -2.91 -3.06
N PRO A 125 -13.12 -3.47 -4.00
CA PRO A 125 -13.32 -3.17 -5.41
C PRO A 125 -14.72 -3.61 -5.84
N PRO A 126 -15.34 -2.90 -6.80
CA PRO A 126 -16.58 -3.37 -7.42
C PRO A 126 -16.39 -4.77 -7.98
N GLN A 127 -17.36 -5.64 -7.76
CA GLN A 127 -17.36 -6.99 -8.37
C GLN A 127 -17.63 -6.83 -9.85
N TRP A 128 -16.59 -6.83 -10.65
CA TRP A 128 -16.73 -6.92 -12.11
C TRP A 128 -17.19 -8.32 -12.48
N ARG A 129 -18.39 -8.45 -12.98
CA ARG A 129 -18.92 -9.70 -13.57
C ARG A 129 -18.53 -9.77 -15.04
#